data_f2b8bde51e9e636693846b801913d9ed
#
_entry.id   f2b8bde51e9e636693846b801913d9ed
#
_cell.length_a   1.000
_cell.length_b   1.000
_cell.length_c   1.000
_cell.angle_alpha   90.00
_cell.angle_beta   90.00
_cell.angle_gamma   90.00
#
_symmetry.space_group_name_H-M   'P 1'
#
loop_
_entity.id
_entity.type
_entity.pdbx_description
1 polymer ?
#
loop_
_entity_poly.entity_id
_entity_poly.type
_entity_poly.pdbx_seq_one_letter_code
_entity_poly.pdbx_strand_id
1 'polypeptide(L)'
;IKTVEDWFASRRPIKISSIGPGTSTSDVPKLMKVALNLPLDVIDGYKGGAVARLAVVQGEVDAFCGSWQATKTVWRAEMDAGKIHLVVQIALRQHPEIKNVPLAINYAKSDEARLLLKVADSAHGYQFPYSTSPEVPSDRLRILQRAFMDTLKDPELLAEAKKADLEIDPIDGPTLAKTFAGLYDIDAATIAKLRQLLVPKK
;
A
#
# COMPACT_ATOMS: atom_id res chain seq x y z
N ILE A 1 -20.13 5.81 -0.48
CA ILE A 1 -18.94 6.65 -0.73
C ILE A 1 -18.36 6.25 -2.07
N LYS A 2 -18.32 7.19 -3.00
CA LYS A 2 -17.83 6.94 -4.36
C LYS A 2 -16.56 7.75 -4.66
N THR A 3 -16.38 8.85 -3.97
CA THR A 3 -15.26 9.78 -4.15
C THR A 3 -14.59 10.09 -2.81
N VAL A 4 -13.40 10.69 -2.86
CA VAL A 4 -12.70 11.15 -1.66
C VAL A 4 -13.42 12.35 -1.02
N GLU A 5 -14.12 13.16 -1.81
CA GLU A 5 -14.94 14.27 -1.35
C GLU A 5 -16.13 13.77 -0.51
N ASP A 6 -16.80 12.69 -0.96
CA ASP A 6 -17.84 12.02 -0.17
C ASP A 6 -17.27 11.55 1.18
N TRP A 7 -16.03 11.12 1.19
CA TRP A 7 -15.35 10.65 2.39
C TRP A 7 -15.11 11.79 3.37
N PHE A 8 -14.57 12.92 2.89
CA PHE A 8 -14.41 14.12 3.72
C PHE A 8 -15.74 14.66 4.26
N ALA A 9 -16.80 14.55 3.47
CA ALA A 9 -18.14 15.02 3.84
C ALA A 9 -18.91 14.06 4.76
N SER A 10 -18.38 12.87 5.04
CA SER A 10 -19.08 11.86 5.83
C SER A 10 -19.32 12.33 7.26
N ARG A 11 -20.57 12.23 7.72
CA ARG A 11 -20.98 12.56 9.08
C ARG A 11 -20.75 11.43 10.07
N ARG A 12 -20.39 10.26 9.60
CA ARG A 12 -20.04 9.10 10.42
C ARG A 12 -18.66 8.56 10.06
N PRO A 13 -17.98 7.89 10.97
CA PRO A 13 -16.74 7.19 10.63
C PRO A 13 -16.98 6.13 9.54
N ILE A 14 -16.06 6.05 8.60
CA ILE A 14 -16.00 5.01 7.59
C ILE A 14 -15.24 3.84 8.19
N LYS A 15 -15.87 2.70 8.31
CA LYS A 15 -15.26 1.47 8.83
C LYS A 15 -14.41 0.80 7.75
N ILE A 16 -13.14 0.59 8.06
CA ILE A 16 -12.20 -0.11 7.16
C ILE A 16 -11.81 -1.44 7.80
N SER A 17 -12.02 -2.55 7.10
CA SER A 17 -11.57 -3.86 7.56
C SER A 17 -10.05 -4.01 7.46
N SER A 18 -9.45 -4.64 8.46
CA SER A 18 -8.02 -4.87 8.56
C SER A 18 -7.67 -6.20 9.22
N ILE A 19 -6.51 -6.76 8.84
CA ILE A 19 -5.97 -7.98 9.45
C ILE A 19 -5.50 -7.69 10.88
N GLY A 20 -4.83 -6.57 11.10
CA GLY A 20 -4.35 -6.18 12.42
C GLY A 20 -3.14 -5.24 12.40
N PRO A 21 -2.76 -4.69 13.54
CA PRO A 21 -1.61 -3.81 13.68
C PRO A 21 -0.31 -4.43 13.16
N GLY A 22 0.54 -3.63 12.53
CA GLY A 22 1.76 -4.08 11.86
C GLY A 22 1.54 -4.63 10.46
N THR A 23 0.30 -4.59 9.94
CA THR A 23 -0.01 -4.90 8.54
C THR A 23 -0.35 -3.62 7.77
N SER A 24 -0.08 -3.61 6.47
CA SER A 24 -0.43 -2.48 5.62
C SER A 24 -1.95 -2.19 5.62
N THR A 25 -2.79 -3.21 5.77
CA THR A 25 -4.25 -3.06 5.85
C THR A 25 -4.72 -2.31 7.10
N SER A 26 -3.91 -2.27 8.16
CA SER A 26 -4.18 -1.53 9.41
C SER A 26 -3.42 -0.20 9.44
N ASP A 27 -2.12 -0.26 9.18
CA ASP A 27 -1.24 0.88 9.46
C ASP A 27 -1.43 2.02 8.45
N VAL A 28 -1.61 1.68 7.17
CA VAL A 28 -1.83 2.68 6.12
C VAL A 28 -3.12 3.48 6.33
N PRO A 29 -4.29 2.88 6.59
CA PRO A 29 -5.49 3.64 6.94
C PRO A 29 -5.35 4.50 8.19
N LYS A 30 -4.62 4.03 9.22
CA LYS A 30 -4.34 4.82 10.44
C LYS A 30 -3.51 6.06 10.13
N LEU A 31 -2.47 5.92 9.30
CA LEU A 31 -1.67 7.06 8.85
C LEU A 31 -2.50 8.03 8.00
N MET A 32 -3.31 7.52 7.08
CA MET A 32 -4.20 8.33 6.25
C MET A 32 -5.25 9.07 7.07
N LYS A 33 -5.84 8.42 8.10
CA LYS A 33 -6.76 9.05 9.05
C LYS A 33 -6.16 10.32 9.64
N VAL A 34 -4.93 10.24 10.13
CA VAL A 34 -4.24 11.37 10.77
C VAL A 34 -3.79 12.40 9.74
N ALA A 35 -3.16 11.95 8.66
CA ALA A 35 -2.61 12.85 7.63
C ALA A 35 -3.70 13.72 6.98
N LEU A 36 -4.86 13.15 6.72
CA LEU A 36 -5.96 13.82 6.01
C LEU A 36 -7.12 14.24 6.92
N ASN A 37 -7.04 13.97 8.22
CA ASN A 37 -8.13 14.19 9.18
C ASN A 37 -9.44 13.56 8.72
N LEU A 38 -9.38 12.31 8.26
CA LEU A 38 -10.54 11.59 7.74
C LEU A 38 -11.35 10.94 8.88
N PRO A 39 -12.68 10.91 8.77
CA PRO A 39 -13.53 10.17 9.70
C PRO A 39 -13.42 8.66 9.42
N LEU A 40 -12.38 8.03 9.91
CA LEU A 40 -12.04 6.62 9.71
C LEU A 40 -12.03 5.83 11.02
N ASP A 41 -12.54 4.59 10.96
CA ASP A 41 -12.37 3.59 12.00
C ASP A 41 -11.80 2.31 11.39
N VAL A 42 -10.61 1.93 11.83
CA VAL A 42 -9.95 0.69 11.40
C VAL A 42 -10.40 -0.46 12.29
N ILE A 43 -11.06 -1.44 11.70
CA ILE A 43 -11.59 -2.61 12.39
C ILE A 43 -10.60 -3.75 12.17
N ASP A 44 -9.75 -3.97 13.15
CA ASP A 44 -8.73 -5.00 13.14
C ASP A 44 -9.32 -6.38 13.52
N GLY A 45 -8.68 -7.48 13.11
CA GLY A 45 -8.98 -8.83 13.56
C GLY A 45 -9.52 -9.78 12.49
N TYR A 46 -9.60 -9.36 11.24
CA TYR A 46 -9.97 -10.25 10.13
C TYR A 46 -8.84 -11.27 9.85
N LYS A 47 -9.22 -12.52 9.63
CA LYS A 47 -8.27 -13.63 9.41
C LYS A 47 -7.72 -13.66 7.97
N GLY A 48 -7.16 -12.53 7.52
CA GLY A 48 -6.55 -12.37 6.20
C GLY A 48 -7.35 -11.47 5.25
N GLY A 49 -6.67 -11.06 4.16
CA GLY A 49 -7.21 -10.07 3.22
C GLY A 49 -8.48 -10.55 2.48
N ALA A 50 -8.64 -11.85 2.23
CA ALA A 50 -9.84 -12.39 1.60
C ALA A 50 -11.08 -12.18 2.47
N VAL A 51 -10.97 -12.49 3.78
CA VAL A 51 -12.07 -12.32 4.75
C VAL A 51 -12.38 -10.83 4.95
N ALA A 52 -11.35 -9.98 5.04
CA ALA A 52 -11.51 -8.54 5.17
C ALA A 52 -12.22 -7.92 3.95
N ARG A 53 -11.93 -8.38 2.73
CA ARG A 53 -12.62 -7.95 1.52
C ARG A 53 -14.07 -8.45 1.44
N LEU A 54 -14.32 -9.69 1.87
CA LEU A 54 -15.68 -10.24 1.90
C LEU A 54 -16.60 -9.44 2.82
N ALA A 55 -16.09 -8.96 3.97
CA ALA A 55 -16.83 -8.11 4.89
C ALA A 55 -17.33 -6.81 4.25
N VAL A 56 -16.55 -6.23 3.29
CA VAL A 56 -17.01 -5.06 2.50
C VAL A 56 -18.17 -5.44 1.59
N VAL A 57 -18.05 -6.55 0.86
CA VAL A 57 -19.09 -7.01 -0.07
C VAL A 57 -20.40 -7.32 0.67
N GLN A 58 -20.29 -7.83 1.89
CA GLN A 58 -21.44 -8.14 2.76
C GLN A 58 -22.02 -6.91 3.48
N GLY A 59 -21.35 -5.76 3.39
CA GLY A 59 -21.80 -4.51 4.05
C GLY A 59 -21.54 -4.48 5.56
N GLU A 60 -20.70 -5.36 6.09
CA GLU A 60 -20.29 -5.34 7.50
C GLU A 60 -19.40 -4.12 7.80
N VAL A 61 -18.54 -3.78 6.86
CA VAL A 61 -17.70 -2.59 6.86
C VAL A 61 -17.83 -1.83 5.54
N ASP A 62 -17.38 -0.58 5.51
CA ASP A 62 -17.57 0.31 4.36
C ASP A 62 -16.45 0.20 3.32
N ALA A 63 -15.22 -0.15 3.73
CA ALA A 63 -14.06 -0.11 2.86
C ALA A 63 -12.96 -1.10 3.27
N PHE A 64 -12.01 -1.28 2.37
CA PHE A 64 -10.78 -2.04 2.56
C PHE A 64 -9.60 -1.27 1.93
N CYS A 65 -8.44 -1.33 2.56
CA CYS A 65 -7.21 -0.81 2.01
C CYS A 65 -6.28 -1.97 1.65
N GLY A 66 -5.87 -2.02 0.38
CA GLY A 66 -5.00 -3.10 -0.12
C GLY A 66 -4.32 -2.73 -1.43
N SER A 67 -3.49 -3.61 -1.97
CA SER A 67 -2.79 -3.38 -3.23
C SER A 67 -3.77 -3.36 -4.42
N TRP A 68 -3.43 -2.56 -5.44
CA TRP A 68 -4.19 -2.51 -6.69
C TRP A 68 -4.25 -3.88 -7.36
N GLN A 69 -3.11 -4.57 -7.43
CA GLN A 69 -3.03 -5.91 -8.04
C GLN A 69 -4.05 -6.89 -7.42
N ALA A 70 -4.13 -6.96 -6.09
CA ALA A 70 -5.10 -7.84 -5.43
C ALA A 70 -6.54 -7.35 -5.62
N THR A 71 -6.76 -6.02 -5.64
CA THR A 71 -8.08 -5.42 -5.80
C THR A 71 -8.64 -5.69 -7.20
N LYS A 72 -7.86 -5.45 -8.25
CA LYS A 72 -8.31 -5.69 -9.63
C LYS A 72 -8.60 -7.15 -9.92
N THR A 73 -7.84 -8.06 -9.32
CA THR A 73 -8.04 -9.50 -9.53
C THR A 73 -9.30 -10.01 -8.82
N VAL A 74 -9.53 -9.55 -7.58
CA VAL A 74 -10.62 -10.11 -6.75
C VAL A 74 -11.95 -9.39 -6.95
N TRP A 75 -11.92 -8.07 -7.18
CA TRP A 75 -13.14 -7.24 -7.27
C TRP A 75 -13.47 -6.72 -8.66
N ARG A 76 -12.90 -7.33 -9.70
CA ARG A 76 -13.15 -6.89 -11.09
C ARG A 76 -14.64 -6.83 -11.41
N ALA A 77 -15.36 -7.90 -11.13
CA ALA A 77 -16.79 -7.99 -11.41
C ALA A 77 -17.62 -6.97 -10.61
N GLU A 78 -17.27 -6.76 -9.34
CA GLU A 78 -17.94 -5.78 -8.48
C GLU A 78 -17.66 -4.34 -8.90
N MET A 79 -16.44 -4.04 -9.34
CA MET A 79 -16.08 -2.73 -9.89
C MET A 79 -16.80 -2.47 -11.22
N ASP A 80 -16.80 -3.43 -12.15
CA ASP A 80 -17.50 -3.33 -13.43
C ASP A 80 -19.02 -3.18 -13.24
N ALA A 81 -19.58 -3.80 -12.18
CA ALA A 81 -20.98 -3.65 -11.77
C ALA A 81 -21.27 -2.35 -10.97
N GLY A 82 -20.25 -1.52 -10.71
CA GLY A 82 -20.39 -0.28 -9.93
C GLY A 82 -20.72 -0.48 -8.44
N LYS A 83 -20.45 -1.68 -7.89
CA LYS A 83 -20.66 -1.98 -6.46
C LYS A 83 -19.46 -1.60 -5.61
N ILE A 84 -18.27 -1.64 -6.16
CA ILE A 84 -17.01 -1.23 -5.51
C ILE A 84 -16.43 -0.04 -6.27
N HIS A 85 -16.01 0.98 -5.53
CA HIS A 85 -15.40 2.18 -6.06
C HIS A 85 -13.98 2.35 -5.51
N LEU A 86 -13.04 2.69 -6.39
CA LEU A 86 -11.71 3.12 -5.99
C LEU A 86 -11.78 4.61 -5.63
N VAL A 87 -11.57 4.93 -4.37
CA VAL A 87 -11.78 6.27 -3.84
C VAL A 87 -10.49 7.11 -3.89
N VAL A 88 -9.36 6.51 -3.53
CA VAL A 88 -8.09 7.21 -3.43
C VAL A 88 -6.92 6.24 -3.58
N GLN A 89 -5.83 6.69 -4.18
CA GLN A 89 -4.55 5.98 -4.23
C GLN A 89 -3.63 6.50 -3.12
N ILE A 90 -3.08 5.58 -2.33
CA ILE A 90 -2.05 5.90 -1.35
C ILE A 90 -0.70 5.57 -1.99
N ALA A 91 -0.23 6.48 -2.80
CA ALA A 91 1.00 6.40 -3.57
C ALA A 91 1.58 7.79 -3.81
N LEU A 92 2.87 7.88 -4.10
CA LEU A 92 3.53 9.13 -4.49
C LEU A 92 3.42 9.42 -5.99
N ARG A 93 3.12 8.40 -6.79
CA ARG A 93 2.93 8.50 -8.23
C ARG A 93 1.63 7.84 -8.65
N GLN A 94 1.00 8.42 -9.68
CA GLN A 94 -0.24 7.92 -10.27
C GLN A 94 -0.01 6.56 -10.92
N HIS A 95 -0.81 5.57 -10.55
CA HIS A 95 -0.77 4.27 -11.20
C HIS A 95 -1.38 4.35 -12.63
N PRO A 96 -0.70 3.79 -13.65
CA PRO A 96 -1.13 3.96 -15.05
C PRO A 96 -2.50 3.37 -15.38
N GLU A 97 -2.95 2.33 -14.69
CA GLU A 97 -4.26 1.69 -14.92
C GLU A 97 -5.43 2.41 -14.25
N ILE A 98 -5.18 3.23 -13.21
CA ILE A 98 -6.22 3.88 -12.41
C ILE A 98 -6.02 5.41 -12.33
N LYS A 99 -5.66 6.01 -13.45
CA LYS A 99 -5.35 7.46 -13.55
C LYS A 99 -6.49 8.38 -13.08
N ASN A 100 -7.71 7.90 -13.10
CA ASN A 100 -8.88 8.67 -12.66
C ASN A 100 -9.06 8.70 -11.14
N VAL A 101 -8.33 7.85 -10.40
CA VAL A 101 -8.41 7.79 -8.94
C VAL A 101 -7.38 8.77 -8.37
N PRO A 102 -7.76 9.74 -7.53
CA PRO A 102 -6.84 10.77 -7.04
C PRO A 102 -5.80 10.20 -6.08
N LEU A 103 -4.64 10.87 -6.00
CA LEU A 103 -3.60 10.56 -5.03
C LEU A 103 -3.91 11.20 -3.67
N ALA A 104 -3.79 10.44 -2.59
CA ALA A 104 -3.96 10.92 -1.22
C ALA A 104 -3.05 12.10 -0.89
N ILE A 105 -1.82 12.11 -1.42
CA ILE A 105 -0.83 13.16 -1.18
C ILE A 105 -1.30 14.55 -1.66
N ASN A 106 -2.21 14.62 -2.64
CA ASN A 106 -2.75 15.87 -3.16
C ASN A 106 -3.70 16.57 -2.18
N TYR A 107 -4.20 15.84 -1.18
CA TYR A 107 -5.09 16.38 -0.12
C TYR A 107 -4.32 16.74 1.16
N ALA A 108 -3.02 16.52 1.21
CA ALA A 108 -2.20 16.85 2.36
C ALA A 108 -2.06 18.39 2.52
N LYS A 109 -2.45 18.91 3.69
CA LYS A 109 -2.45 20.35 3.99
C LYS A 109 -1.22 20.83 4.77
N SER A 110 -0.32 19.91 5.18
CA SER A 110 0.89 20.23 5.92
C SER A 110 2.05 19.31 5.51
N ASP A 111 3.28 19.71 5.81
CA ASP A 111 4.46 18.87 5.57
C ASP A 111 4.42 17.59 6.41
N GLU A 112 3.87 17.65 7.61
CA GLU A 112 3.65 16.49 8.46
C GLU A 112 2.68 15.48 7.80
N ALA A 113 1.56 15.96 7.25
CA ALA A 113 0.62 15.13 6.53
C ALA A 113 1.28 14.47 5.31
N ARG A 114 2.10 15.23 4.55
CA ARG A 114 2.87 14.69 3.44
C ARG A 114 3.85 13.62 3.88
N LEU A 115 4.53 13.83 5.01
CA LEU A 115 5.47 12.86 5.57
C LEU A 115 4.75 11.55 5.97
N LEU A 116 3.61 11.63 6.66
CA LEU A 116 2.83 10.45 7.03
C LEU A 116 2.36 9.67 5.79
N LEU A 117 1.96 10.34 4.72
CA LEU A 117 1.57 9.68 3.48
C LEU A 117 2.77 9.08 2.73
N LYS A 118 3.96 9.69 2.79
CA LYS A 118 5.19 9.08 2.28
C LYS A 118 5.56 7.80 3.06
N VAL A 119 5.40 7.80 4.37
CA VAL A 119 5.59 6.60 5.20
C VAL A 119 4.55 5.53 4.82
N ALA A 120 3.30 5.92 4.60
CA ALA A 120 2.25 4.98 4.15
C ALA A 120 2.57 4.37 2.78
N ASP A 121 3.06 5.16 1.81
CA ASP A 121 3.50 4.67 0.51
C ASP A 121 4.69 3.71 0.65
N SER A 122 5.66 4.02 1.51
CA SER A 122 6.83 3.17 1.71
C SER A 122 6.48 1.75 2.18
N ALA A 123 5.38 1.58 2.90
CA ALA A 123 4.89 0.26 3.32
C ALA A 123 4.43 -0.62 2.14
N HIS A 124 4.18 -0.03 0.97
CA HIS A 124 3.77 -0.73 -0.24
C HIS A 124 4.86 -0.73 -1.33
N GLY A 125 5.83 0.16 -1.24
CA GLY A 125 6.87 0.36 -2.27
C GLY A 125 7.87 -0.78 -2.42
N TYR A 126 7.85 -1.77 -1.52
CA TYR A 126 8.78 -2.91 -1.56
C TYR A 126 8.05 -4.22 -1.31
N GLN A 127 7.04 -4.47 -2.08
CA GLN A 127 6.36 -5.76 -2.03
C GLN A 127 7.30 -6.83 -2.61
N PHE A 128 7.50 -7.89 -1.84
CA PHE A 128 8.31 -9.04 -2.26
C PHE A 128 9.81 -8.75 -2.49
N PRO A 129 10.53 -8.16 -1.51
CA PRO A 129 11.97 -8.00 -1.64
C PRO A 129 12.67 -9.36 -1.58
N TYR A 130 13.58 -9.59 -2.52
CA TYR A 130 14.50 -10.74 -2.48
C TYR A 130 15.78 -10.32 -1.79
N SER A 131 16.21 -11.07 -0.80
CA SER A 131 17.43 -10.79 -0.02
C SER A 131 18.32 -12.02 0.11
N THR A 132 19.58 -11.78 0.35
CA THR A 132 20.58 -12.81 0.64
C THR A 132 21.17 -12.60 2.04
N SER A 133 21.91 -13.61 2.55
CA SER A 133 22.73 -13.42 3.76
C SER A 133 23.73 -12.28 3.56
N PRO A 134 24.02 -11.47 4.60
CA PRO A 134 25.05 -10.44 4.55
C PRO A 134 26.47 -11.01 4.30
N GLU A 135 26.67 -12.30 4.52
CA GLU A 135 27.94 -13.00 4.30
C GLU A 135 28.20 -13.37 2.82
N VAL A 136 27.20 -13.17 1.93
CA VAL A 136 27.39 -13.44 0.50
C VAL A 136 28.45 -12.49 -0.08
N PRO A 137 29.51 -13.02 -0.72
CA PRO A 137 30.53 -12.19 -1.34
C PRO A 137 29.96 -11.22 -2.36
N SER A 138 30.50 -10.00 -2.40
CA SER A 138 29.94 -8.90 -3.20
C SER A 138 29.90 -9.17 -4.71
N ASP A 139 30.84 -9.98 -5.22
CA ASP A 139 30.85 -10.43 -6.62
C ASP A 139 29.67 -11.37 -6.92
N ARG A 140 29.35 -12.29 -6.01
CA ARG A 140 28.20 -13.18 -6.10
C ARG A 140 26.89 -12.42 -6.00
N LEU A 141 26.81 -11.47 -5.07
CA LEU A 141 25.64 -10.61 -4.95
C LEU A 141 25.36 -9.83 -6.25
N ARG A 142 26.40 -9.25 -6.88
CA ARG A 142 26.24 -8.56 -8.18
C ARG A 142 25.75 -9.48 -9.30
N ILE A 143 26.21 -10.73 -9.33
CA ILE A 143 25.73 -11.73 -10.31
C ILE A 143 24.26 -12.00 -10.08
N LEU A 144 23.83 -12.25 -8.83
CA LEU A 144 22.43 -12.52 -8.49
C LEU A 144 21.53 -11.33 -8.83
N GLN A 145 21.93 -10.12 -8.47
CA GLN A 145 21.17 -8.89 -8.78
C GLN A 145 20.98 -8.71 -10.29
N ARG A 146 22.06 -8.93 -11.08
CA ARG A 146 21.98 -8.84 -12.54
C ARG A 146 21.05 -9.91 -13.11
N ALA A 147 21.26 -11.17 -12.73
CA ALA A 147 20.45 -12.29 -13.20
C ALA A 147 18.95 -12.07 -12.89
N PHE A 148 18.64 -11.59 -11.68
CA PHE A 148 17.26 -11.25 -11.29
C PHE A 148 16.66 -10.18 -12.21
N MET A 149 17.36 -9.07 -12.42
CA MET A 149 16.89 -7.99 -13.28
C MET A 149 16.79 -8.38 -14.76
N ASP A 150 17.68 -9.27 -15.23
CA ASP A 150 17.61 -9.78 -16.61
C ASP A 150 16.45 -10.76 -16.77
N THR A 151 16.19 -11.62 -15.80
CA THR A 151 15.01 -12.52 -15.79
C THR A 151 13.70 -11.73 -15.91
N LEU A 152 13.58 -10.58 -15.23
CA LEU A 152 12.38 -9.73 -15.28
C LEU A 152 12.22 -8.96 -16.63
N LYS A 153 13.16 -9.08 -17.53
CA LYS A 153 13.08 -8.58 -18.93
C LYS A 153 12.86 -9.70 -19.94
N ASP A 154 12.86 -10.95 -19.49
CA ASP A 154 12.69 -12.10 -20.36
C ASP A 154 11.32 -12.07 -21.06
N PRO A 155 11.25 -12.19 -22.40
CA PRO A 155 9.99 -12.10 -23.13
C PRO A 155 8.97 -13.19 -22.77
N GLU A 156 9.43 -14.40 -22.43
CA GLU A 156 8.53 -15.51 -22.06
C GLU A 156 7.93 -15.23 -20.68
N LEU A 157 8.75 -14.81 -19.71
CA LEU A 157 8.28 -14.42 -18.40
C LEU A 157 7.28 -13.26 -18.48
N LEU A 158 7.56 -12.23 -19.27
CA LEU A 158 6.66 -11.09 -19.45
C LEU A 158 5.34 -11.49 -20.11
N ALA A 159 5.38 -12.45 -21.05
CA ALA A 159 4.18 -12.98 -21.69
C ALA A 159 3.32 -13.78 -20.70
N GLU A 160 3.94 -14.61 -19.85
CA GLU A 160 3.23 -15.36 -18.81
C GLU A 160 2.68 -14.43 -17.72
N ALA A 161 3.44 -13.44 -17.27
CA ALA A 161 2.97 -12.44 -16.32
C ALA A 161 1.74 -11.70 -16.86
N LYS A 162 1.77 -11.31 -18.13
CA LYS A 162 0.62 -10.66 -18.81
C LYS A 162 -0.60 -11.55 -18.89
N LYS A 163 -0.44 -12.85 -19.19
CA LYS A 163 -1.56 -13.82 -19.19
C LYS A 163 -2.16 -13.98 -17.80
N ALA A 164 -1.33 -13.93 -16.77
CA ALA A 164 -1.75 -14.03 -15.36
C ALA A 164 -2.24 -12.70 -14.77
N ASP A 165 -2.28 -11.63 -15.55
CA ASP A 165 -2.60 -10.26 -15.12
C ASP A 165 -1.69 -9.81 -13.95
N LEU A 166 -0.41 -10.21 -13.98
CA LEU A 166 0.61 -9.82 -13.01
C LEU A 166 1.39 -8.62 -13.52
N GLU A 167 1.55 -7.63 -12.66
CA GLU A 167 2.38 -6.47 -12.92
C GLU A 167 3.85 -6.77 -12.60
N ILE A 168 4.74 -6.43 -13.53
CA ILE A 168 6.20 -6.51 -13.34
C ILE A 168 6.76 -5.09 -13.34
N ASP A 169 7.06 -4.58 -12.15
CA ASP A 169 7.68 -3.25 -11.90
C ASP A 169 8.88 -3.41 -10.96
N PRO A 170 10.02 -3.88 -11.47
CA PRO A 170 11.17 -4.22 -10.65
C PRO A 170 11.94 -3.00 -10.17
N ILE A 171 12.44 -3.07 -8.93
CA ILE A 171 13.39 -2.14 -8.35
C ILE A 171 14.73 -2.87 -8.20
N ASP A 172 15.82 -2.28 -8.69
CA ASP A 172 17.14 -2.86 -8.54
C ASP A 172 17.64 -2.80 -7.08
N GLY A 173 18.56 -3.71 -6.74
CA GLY A 173 19.09 -3.84 -5.38
C GLY A 173 19.73 -2.57 -4.82
N PRO A 174 20.58 -1.82 -5.54
CA PRO A 174 21.13 -0.56 -5.09
C PRO A 174 20.06 0.50 -4.78
N THR A 175 19.05 0.63 -5.64
CA THR A 175 17.92 1.56 -5.44
C THR A 175 17.11 1.15 -4.22
N LEU A 176 16.80 -0.13 -4.06
CA LEU A 176 16.09 -0.66 -2.90
C LEU A 176 16.87 -0.42 -1.61
N ALA A 177 18.16 -0.72 -1.60
CA ALA A 177 19.03 -0.48 -0.44
C ALA A 177 19.08 0.99 -0.03
N LYS A 178 19.18 1.92 -1.00
CA LYS A 178 19.13 3.37 -0.75
C LYS A 178 17.79 3.79 -0.15
N THR A 179 16.70 3.23 -0.62
CA THR A 179 15.36 3.52 -0.12
C THR A 179 15.21 3.06 1.34
N PHE A 180 15.68 1.85 1.66
CA PHE A 180 15.70 1.38 3.05
C PHE A 180 16.60 2.23 3.95
N ALA A 181 17.79 2.62 3.48
CA ALA A 181 18.67 3.52 4.23
C ALA A 181 17.98 4.84 4.57
N GLY A 182 17.21 5.41 3.64
CA GLY A 182 16.46 6.65 3.88
C GLY A 182 15.37 6.55 4.96
N LEU A 183 14.94 5.33 5.34
CA LEU A 183 14.01 5.16 6.46
C LEU A 183 14.68 5.41 7.82
N TYR A 184 16.01 5.31 7.90
CA TYR A 184 16.76 5.63 9.12
C TYR A 184 17.00 7.13 9.32
N ASP A 185 16.74 7.95 8.29
CA ASP A 185 16.88 9.41 8.35
C ASP A 185 15.63 10.10 8.95
N ILE A 186 14.64 9.31 9.39
CA ILE A 186 13.43 9.84 10.05
C ILE A 186 13.82 10.33 11.45
N ASP A 187 13.46 11.57 11.76
CA ASP A 187 13.74 12.18 13.06
C ASP A 187 13.02 11.48 14.22
N ALA A 188 13.59 11.61 15.43
CA ALA A 188 13.09 10.93 16.62
C ALA A 188 11.64 11.33 17.00
N ALA A 189 11.22 12.58 16.72
CA ALA A 189 9.86 13.04 17.01
C ALA A 189 8.85 12.35 16.09
N THR A 190 9.18 12.25 14.79
CA THR A 190 8.37 11.51 13.83
C THR A 190 8.28 10.02 14.19
N ILE A 191 9.41 9.38 14.58
CA ILE A 191 9.39 7.98 15.05
C ILE A 191 8.48 7.81 16.28
N ALA A 192 8.56 8.72 17.26
CA ALA A 192 7.71 8.67 18.45
C ALA A 192 6.22 8.78 18.07
N LYS A 193 5.89 9.66 17.14
CA LYS A 193 4.53 9.82 16.62
C LYS A 193 4.05 8.56 15.89
N LEU A 194 4.85 7.98 15.02
CA LEU A 194 4.52 6.74 14.31
C LEU A 194 4.27 5.60 15.31
N ARG A 195 5.10 5.47 16.34
CA ARG A 195 4.88 4.50 17.42
C ARG A 195 3.55 4.71 18.14
N GLN A 196 3.20 5.97 18.44
CA GLN A 196 1.94 6.29 19.09
C GLN A 196 0.72 5.94 18.22
N LEU A 197 0.83 6.08 16.90
CA LEU A 197 -0.25 5.84 15.95
C LEU A 197 -0.41 4.34 15.61
N LEU A 198 0.70 3.63 15.47
CA LEU A 198 0.72 2.30 14.88
C LEU A 198 0.87 1.17 15.91
N VAL A 199 1.54 1.43 17.04
CA VAL A 199 1.73 0.41 18.09
C VAL A 199 0.54 0.43 19.04
N PRO A 200 -0.16 -0.70 19.23
CA PRO A 200 -1.26 -0.78 20.18
C PRO A 200 -0.80 -0.39 21.59
N LYS A 201 -1.59 0.42 22.27
CA LYS A 201 -1.39 0.64 23.71
C LYS A 201 -1.66 -0.68 24.43
N LYS A 202 -0.69 -1.13 25.23
CA LYS A 202 -0.88 -2.28 26.11
C LYS A 202 -1.96 -2.00 27.14
#